data_4cbdd8eb3bd1321e3eabce1352f81a0d
#
_entry.id   4cbdd8eb3bd1321e3eabce1352f81a0d
#
_cell.length_a   1.000
_cell.length_b   1.000
_cell.length_c   1.000
_cell.angle_alpha   90.00
_cell.angle_beta   90.00
_cell.angle_gamma   90.00
#
_symmetry.space_group_name_H-M   'P 1'
#
loop_
_entity.id
_entity.type
_entity.pdbx_description
1 polymer ?
#
loop_
_entity_poly.entity_id
_entity_poly.type
_entity_poly.pdbx_seq_one_letter_code
_entity_poly.pdbx_strand_id
1 'polypeptide(L)'
;MTVLNRVVTGGGADPCYCEVDATGQYVFLAHYHGGAVAVVPIRDDGSVGEPTQVVKHEGSGPDPERQEESHPHSVRPGPENRFVYVADLGTDEFYRYAFDAERGRLQLADGAPLTLPPGAGPRHFDFHPLTDHIYLLNELNSTLSVVDADGGTI
;
A
#
# COMPACT_ATOMS: atom_id res chain seq x y z
N MET A 1 0.88 2.94 -29.01
CA MET A 1 1.34 3.19 -27.63
C MET A 1 2.81 3.59 -27.65
N THR A 2 3.21 4.60 -26.86
CA THR A 2 4.60 5.09 -26.78
C THR A 2 5.00 5.16 -25.31
N VAL A 3 6.21 4.70 -24.97
CA VAL A 3 6.78 4.88 -23.62
C VAL A 3 7.30 6.31 -23.52
N LEU A 4 6.79 7.10 -22.56
CA LEU A 4 7.22 8.48 -22.34
C LEU A 4 8.59 8.51 -21.65
N ASN A 5 8.75 7.80 -20.53
CA ASN A 5 10.03 7.68 -19.83
C ASN A 5 10.06 6.41 -18.94
N ARG A 6 11.14 6.23 -18.20
CA ARG A 6 11.35 5.19 -17.18
C ARG A 6 12.17 5.76 -16.05
N VAL A 7 11.83 5.38 -14.81
CA VAL A 7 12.60 5.71 -13.59
C VAL A 7 12.81 4.45 -12.75
N VAL A 8 13.84 4.48 -11.91
CA VAL A 8 14.05 3.45 -10.88
C VAL A 8 13.18 3.82 -9.68
N THR A 9 12.34 2.91 -9.24
CA THR A 9 11.32 3.17 -8.20
C THR A 9 11.87 3.16 -6.77
N GLY A 10 13.11 2.69 -6.57
CA GLY A 10 13.83 2.75 -5.29
C GLY A 10 13.34 1.79 -4.19
N GLY A 11 12.19 1.16 -4.38
CA GLY A 11 11.59 0.26 -3.38
C GLY A 11 12.19 -1.15 -3.32
N GLY A 12 13.18 -1.46 -4.14
CA GLY A 12 13.80 -2.79 -4.21
C GLY A 12 13.15 -3.69 -5.27
N ALA A 13 13.17 -5.01 -5.03
CA ALA A 13 12.73 -6.00 -6.01
C ALA A 13 11.20 -6.12 -6.10
N ASP A 14 10.75 -6.61 -7.24
CA ASP A 14 9.40 -7.08 -7.56
C ASP A 14 8.27 -6.08 -7.23
N PRO A 15 8.24 -4.92 -7.91
CA PRO A 15 7.05 -4.07 -7.85
C PRO A 15 5.84 -4.84 -8.38
N CYS A 16 4.84 -5.06 -7.55
CA CYS A 16 3.69 -5.92 -7.84
C CYS A 16 2.37 -5.17 -7.96
N TYR A 17 2.31 -3.91 -7.51
CA TYR A 17 1.09 -3.11 -7.54
C TYR A 17 1.39 -1.64 -7.80
N CYS A 18 0.52 -0.97 -8.53
CA CYS A 18 0.56 0.48 -8.68
C CYS A 18 -0.85 1.07 -8.76
N GLU A 19 -1.03 2.26 -8.18
CA GLU A 19 -2.27 3.03 -8.29
C GLU A 19 -1.98 4.54 -8.28
N VAL A 20 -2.70 5.27 -9.11
CA VAL A 20 -2.57 6.73 -9.21
C VAL A 20 -3.49 7.38 -8.18
N ASP A 21 -3.02 8.45 -7.53
CA ASP A 21 -3.81 9.24 -6.60
C ASP A 21 -4.96 9.98 -7.29
N ALA A 22 -5.96 10.42 -6.51
CA ALA A 22 -7.16 11.06 -7.06
C ALA A 22 -6.89 12.38 -7.81
N THR A 23 -5.74 13.02 -7.58
CA THR A 23 -5.34 14.25 -8.29
C THR A 23 -4.59 13.98 -9.59
N GLY A 24 -4.12 12.75 -9.81
CA GLY A 24 -3.28 12.38 -10.95
C GLY A 24 -1.84 12.91 -10.84
N GLN A 25 -1.41 13.35 -9.66
CA GLN A 25 -0.07 13.92 -9.45
C GLN A 25 0.95 12.91 -8.93
N TYR A 26 0.49 11.79 -8.40
CA TYR A 26 1.36 10.75 -7.84
C TYR A 26 0.89 9.36 -8.22
N VAL A 27 1.85 8.45 -8.35
CA VAL A 27 1.59 7.00 -8.39
C VAL A 27 2.27 6.35 -7.20
N PHE A 28 1.50 5.49 -6.49
CA PHE A 28 2.00 4.66 -5.40
C PHE A 28 2.36 3.29 -5.94
N LEU A 29 3.43 2.71 -5.42
CA LEU A 29 3.96 1.41 -5.84
C LEU A 29 4.21 0.53 -4.62
N ALA A 30 3.77 -0.72 -4.65
CA ALA A 30 4.14 -1.73 -3.67
C ALA A 30 5.21 -2.66 -4.25
N HIS A 31 6.26 -2.93 -3.48
CA HIS A 31 7.39 -3.80 -3.84
C HIS A 31 7.39 -5.01 -2.93
N TYR A 32 7.07 -6.18 -3.50
CA TYR A 32 6.89 -7.42 -2.75
C TYR A 32 8.17 -7.83 -2.02
N HIS A 33 9.20 -8.30 -2.73
CA HIS A 33 10.49 -8.66 -2.12
C HIS A 33 11.33 -7.44 -1.72
N GLY A 34 10.96 -6.26 -2.16
CA GLY A 34 11.57 -5.02 -1.70
C GLY A 34 11.14 -4.61 -0.29
N GLY A 35 10.03 -5.15 0.23
CA GLY A 35 9.47 -4.79 1.54
C GLY A 35 9.17 -3.29 1.64
N ALA A 36 8.67 -2.65 0.58
CA ALA A 36 8.58 -1.19 0.55
C ALA A 36 7.40 -0.67 -0.26
N VAL A 37 7.01 0.56 0.07
CA VAL A 37 6.09 1.39 -0.73
C VAL A 37 6.83 2.61 -1.24
N ALA A 38 6.69 2.94 -2.52
CA ALA A 38 7.27 4.14 -3.13
C ALA A 38 6.18 5.12 -3.56
N VAL A 39 6.48 6.41 -3.45
CA VAL A 39 5.67 7.52 -3.96
C VAL A 39 6.42 8.18 -5.10
N VAL A 40 5.84 8.18 -6.30
CA VAL A 40 6.47 8.69 -7.51
C VAL A 40 5.62 9.81 -8.11
N PRO A 41 6.17 11.01 -8.36
CA PRO A 41 5.42 12.12 -8.91
C PRO A 41 5.17 11.92 -10.40
N ILE A 42 3.99 12.35 -10.85
CA ILE A 42 3.60 12.42 -12.26
C ILE A 42 3.72 13.90 -12.69
N ARG A 43 4.40 14.16 -13.82
CA ARG A 43 4.58 15.49 -14.38
C ARG A 43 3.42 15.87 -15.28
N ASP A 44 3.32 17.15 -15.62
CA ASP A 44 2.26 17.69 -16.49
C ASP A 44 2.21 17.05 -17.89
N ASP A 45 3.34 16.56 -18.38
CA ASP A 45 3.42 15.84 -19.65
C ASP A 45 3.06 14.34 -19.54
N GLY A 46 2.68 13.86 -18.35
CA GLY A 46 2.37 12.47 -18.04
C GLY A 46 3.58 11.57 -17.78
N SER A 47 4.79 12.12 -17.87
CA SER A 47 6.00 11.37 -17.49
C SER A 47 6.14 11.29 -15.97
N VAL A 48 6.90 10.33 -15.46
CA VAL A 48 7.15 10.17 -14.02
C VAL A 48 8.50 10.76 -13.61
N GLY A 49 8.58 11.31 -12.38
CA GLY A 49 9.81 11.78 -11.77
C GLY A 49 10.51 10.71 -10.93
N GLU A 50 11.62 11.09 -10.28
CA GLU A 50 12.25 10.26 -9.25
C GLU A 50 11.31 10.14 -8.03
N PRO A 51 11.33 9.02 -7.28
CA PRO A 51 10.52 8.86 -6.09
C PRO A 51 10.75 9.99 -5.08
N THR A 52 9.65 10.57 -4.59
CA THR A 52 9.70 11.55 -3.51
C THR A 52 9.94 10.89 -2.16
N GLN A 53 9.50 9.63 -2.02
CA GLN A 53 9.70 8.85 -0.82
C GLN A 53 9.68 7.35 -1.13
N VAL A 54 10.45 6.61 -0.33
CA VAL A 54 10.36 5.16 -0.19
C VAL A 54 10.20 4.86 1.30
N VAL A 55 9.12 4.16 1.66
CA VAL A 55 8.84 3.71 3.03
C VAL A 55 9.12 2.22 3.10
N LYS A 56 10.04 1.81 3.95
CA LYS A 56 10.32 0.41 4.25
C LYS A 56 9.40 -0.08 5.35
N HIS A 57 8.86 -1.28 5.16
CA HIS A 57 8.21 -2.05 6.21
C HIS A 57 9.19 -3.06 6.79
N GLU A 58 9.03 -3.39 8.05
CA GLU A 58 9.85 -4.37 8.76
C GLU A 58 8.94 -5.34 9.51
N GLY A 59 9.38 -6.59 9.66
CA GLY A 59 8.64 -7.62 10.36
C GLY A 59 8.55 -8.91 9.56
N SER A 60 7.84 -9.89 10.13
CA SER A 60 7.60 -11.20 9.54
C SER A 60 6.33 -11.81 10.15
N GLY A 61 5.78 -12.83 9.51
CA GLY A 61 4.64 -13.60 9.99
C GLY A 61 5.00 -15.07 10.26
N PRO A 62 4.01 -15.91 10.56
CA PRO A 62 4.24 -17.29 10.96
C PRO A 62 4.56 -18.26 9.81
N ASP A 63 4.26 -17.90 8.55
CA ASP A 63 4.55 -18.74 7.39
C ASP A 63 6.00 -18.54 6.96
N PRO A 64 6.88 -19.57 7.12
CA PRO A 64 8.31 -19.41 6.85
C PRO A 64 8.67 -19.33 5.36
N GLU A 65 7.72 -19.61 4.46
CA GLU A 65 7.94 -19.55 3.01
C GLU A 65 7.32 -18.30 2.37
N ARG A 66 6.35 -17.69 3.03
CA ARG A 66 5.58 -16.57 2.48
C ARG A 66 5.61 -15.32 3.34
N GLN A 67 6.09 -15.41 4.58
CA GLN A 67 6.11 -14.34 5.57
C GLN A 67 7.46 -14.25 6.28
N GLU A 68 8.55 -14.63 5.63
CA GLU A 68 9.92 -14.54 6.15
C GLU A 68 10.37 -13.09 6.39
N GLU A 69 9.76 -12.15 5.64
CA GLU A 69 9.97 -10.72 5.75
C GLU A 69 8.69 -9.95 5.33
N SER A 70 8.73 -8.63 5.39
CA SER A 70 7.65 -7.77 4.91
C SER A 70 7.45 -7.89 3.40
N HIS A 71 6.19 -8.01 2.97
CA HIS A 71 5.77 -8.15 1.57
C HIS A 71 4.57 -7.26 1.25
N PRO A 72 4.73 -5.93 1.10
CA PRO A 72 3.65 -5.06 0.64
C PRO A 72 3.13 -5.53 -0.71
N HIS A 73 1.85 -5.90 -0.76
CA HIS A 73 1.28 -6.51 -1.96
C HIS A 73 0.34 -5.57 -2.72
N SER A 74 -0.35 -4.70 -2.03
CA SER A 74 -1.16 -3.66 -2.64
C SER A 74 -1.07 -2.35 -1.88
N VAL A 75 -1.17 -1.24 -2.62
CA VAL A 75 -1.16 0.12 -2.09
C VAL A 75 -2.20 0.95 -2.83
N ARG A 76 -3.12 1.58 -2.09
CA ARG A 76 -4.20 2.37 -2.69
C ARG A 76 -4.49 3.65 -1.91
N PRO A 77 -4.68 4.79 -2.59
CA PRO A 77 -5.25 5.97 -1.97
C PRO A 77 -6.71 5.71 -1.57
N GLY A 78 -7.10 6.22 -0.42
CA GLY A 78 -8.50 6.21 0.01
C GLY A 78 -9.36 7.18 -0.80
N PRO A 79 -10.71 7.07 -0.72
CA PRO A 79 -11.64 7.85 -1.54
C PRO A 79 -11.46 9.37 -1.45
N GLU A 80 -11.02 9.88 -0.30
CA GLU A 80 -10.80 11.31 -0.07
C GLU A 80 -9.36 11.77 -0.34
N ASN A 81 -8.49 10.88 -0.80
CA ASN A 81 -7.06 11.15 -1.06
C ASN A 81 -6.26 11.67 0.16
N ARG A 82 -6.83 11.56 1.37
CA ARG A 82 -6.17 11.98 2.62
C ARG A 82 -5.28 10.90 3.21
N PHE A 83 -5.62 9.65 2.93
CA PHE A 83 -4.91 8.47 3.41
C PHE A 83 -4.52 7.55 2.26
N VAL A 84 -3.42 6.83 2.47
CA VAL A 84 -2.99 5.73 1.60
C VAL A 84 -2.91 4.47 2.45
N TYR A 85 -3.49 3.41 1.95
CA TYR A 85 -3.57 2.12 2.62
C TYR A 85 -2.66 1.11 1.93
N VAL A 86 -2.07 0.21 2.73
CA VAL A 86 -1.16 -0.83 2.25
C VAL A 86 -1.49 -2.15 2.92
N ALA A 87 -1.68 -3.20 2.14
CA ALA A 87 -1.76 -4.56 2.63
C ALA A 87 -0.37 -5.19 2.56
N ASP A 88 0.16 -5.64 3.71
CA ASP A 88 1.45 -6.30 3.81
C ASP A 88 1.24 -7.78 4.16
N LEU A 89 1.40 -8.62 3.15
CA LEU A 89 1.19 -10.06 3.25
C LEU A 89 2.20 -10.70 4.23
N GLY A 90 3.43 -10.19 4.25
CA GLY A 90 4.51 -10.77 5.01
C GLY A 90 4.43 -10.55 6.52
N THR A 91 3.74 -9.48 6.95
CA THR A 91 3.68 -9.09 8.38
C THR A 91 2.31 -9.31 9.00
N ASP A 92 1.29 -9.73 8.24
CA ASP A 92 -0.11 -9.76 8.67
C ASP A 92 -0.64 -8.38 9.08
N GLU A 93 -0.15 -7.31 8.45
CA GLU A 93 -0.49 -5.94 8.81
C GLU A 93 -1.18 -5.19 7.67
N PHE A 94 -2.11 -4.31 8.06
CA PHE A 94 -2.78 -3.39 7.17
C PHE A 94 -2.47 -1.97 7.61
N TYR A 95 -1.68 -1.26 6.82
CA TYR A 95 -1.17 0.07 7.12
C TYR A 95 -2.11 1.15 6.63
N ARG A 96 -2.19 2.24 7.38
CA ARG A 96 -2.80 3.51 6.98
C ARG A 96 -1.79 4.62 7.14
N TYR A 97 -1.51 5.34 6.07
CA TYR A 97 -0.63 6.50 6.05
C TYR A 97 -1.43 7.77 5.76
N ALA A 98 -1.21 8.84 6.52
CA ALA A 98 -1.61 10.18 6.11
C ALA A 98 -0.77 10.60 4.90
N PHE A 99 -1.42 11.14 3.87
CA PHE A 99 -0.78 11.55 2.64
C PHE A 99 -0.68 13.07 2.54
N ASP A 100 0.53 13.59 2.49
CA ASP A 100 0.84 14.98 2.16
C ASP A 100 0.98 15.12 0.63
N ALA A 101 -0.10 15.49 -0.04
CA ALA A 101 -0.12 15.63 -1.49
C ALA A 101 0.69 16.82 -2.01
N GLU A 102 1.02 17.82 -1.16
CA GLU A 102 1.89 18.94 -1.58
C GLU A 102 3.35 18.48 -1.72
N ARG A 103 3.76 17.51 -0.89
CA ARG A 103 5.15 17.02 -0.85
C ARG A 103 5.35 15.63 -1.39
N GLY A 104 4.25 14.91 -1.67
CA GLY A 104 4.29 13.48 -2.03
C GLY A 104 4.89 12.63 -0.92
N ARG A 105 4.39 12.78 0.32
CA ARG A 105 4.92 12.11 1.51
C ARG A 105 3.84 11.34 2.25
N LEU A 106 4.25 10.17 2.75
CA LEU A 106 3.47 9.30 3.61
C LEU A 106 3.98 9.41 5.04
N GLN A 107 3.06 9.55 5.99
CA GLN A 107 3.34 9.48 7.42
C GLN A 107 2.40 8.46 8.05
N LEU A 108 2.94 7.51 8.83
CA LEU A 108 2.11 6.51 9.51
C LEU A 108 1.05 7.21 10.36
N ALA A 109 -0.21 6.85 10.16
CA ALA A 109 -1.33 7.44 10.88
C ALA A 109 -1.45 6.86 12.29
N ASP A 110 -2.05 7.62 13.21
CA ASP A 110 -2.33 7.15 14.56
C ASP A 110 -3.20 5.88 14.53
N GLY A 111 -2.88 4.92 15.40
CA GLY A 111 -3.55 3.63 15.49
C GLY A 111 -3.24 2.64 14.35
N ALA A 112 -2.30 2.95 13.47
CA ALA A 112 -1.81 2.03 12.44
C ALA A 112 -0.42 1.45 12.84
N PRO A 113 -0.05 0.25 12.29
CA PRO A 113 -0.88 -0.63 11.47
C PRO A 113 -1.96 -1.38 12.26
N LEU A 114 -2.99 -1.86 11.55
CA LEU A 114 -3.93 -2.84 12.05
C LEU A 114 -3.31 -4.23 11.87
N THR A 115 -3.12 -4.96 12.96
CA THR A 115 -2.62 -6.33 12.92
C THR A 115 -3.78 -7.31 12.74
N LEU A 116 -3.67 -8.18 11.75
CA LEU A 116 -4.61 -9.25 11.46
C LEU A 116 -4.23 -10.54 12.20
N PRO A 117 -5.11 -11.56 12.24
CA PRO A 117 -4.76 -12.86 12.79
C PRO A 117 -3.50 -13.44 12.12
N PRO A 118 -2.58 -14.07 12.91
CA PRO A 118 -1.34 -14.63 12.37
C PRO A 118 -1.61 -15.60 11.20
N GLY A 119 -0.87 -15.45 10.12
CA GLY A 119 -1.03 -16.24 8.91
C GLY A 119 -2.20 -15.82 8.02
N ALA A 120 -2.76 -14.65 8.22
CA ALA A 120 -3.80 -14.10 7.34
C ALA A 120 -3.27 -13.78 5.95
N GLY A 121 -2.14 -13.12 5.86
CA GLY A 121 -1.54 -12.70 4.60
C GLY A 121 -2.42 -11.75 3.82
N PRO A 122 -2.65 -10.50 4.31
CA PRO A 122 -3.47 -9.52 3.60
C PRO A 122 -2.83 -9.16 2.26
N ARG A 123 -3.63 -9.17 1.18
CA ARG A 123 -3.09 -9.07 -0.17
C ARG A 123 -3.69 -7.93 -0.98
N HIS A 124 -4.99 -7.98 -1.22
CA HIS A 124 -5.73 -6.96 -1.97
C HIS A 124 -6.91 -6.48 -1.15
N PHE A 125 -7.34 -5.25 -1.41
CA PHE A 125 -8.50 -4.69 -0.75
C PHE A 125 -9.26 -3.75 -1.68
N ASP A 126 -10.51 -3.46 -1.30
CA ASP A 126 -11.32 -2.47 -1.98
C ASP A 126 -12.18 -1.69 -0.97
N PHE A 127 -12.48 -0.45 -1.32
CA PHE A 127 -13.31 0.43 -0.51
C PHE A 127 -14.78 0.23 -0.86
N HIS A 128 -15.65 0.20 0.17
CA HIS A 128 -17.08 0.24 -0.08
C HIS A 128 -17.47 1.62 -0.65
N PRO A 129 -18.25 1.69 -1.74
CA PRO A 129 -18.51 2.97 -2.42
C PRO A 129 -19.42 3.93 -1.63
N LEU A 130 -20.11 3.47 -0.58
CA LEU A 130 -21.12 4.24 0.16
C LEU A 130 -20.93 4.25 1.68
N THR A 131 -19.95 3.52 2.19
CA THR A 131 -19.66 3.43 3.64
C THR A 131 -18.16 3.47 3.88
N ASP A 132 -17.72 3.63 5.12
CA ASP A 132 -16.30 3.67 5.50
C ASP A 132 -15.67 2.28 5.66
N HIS A 133 -16.28 1.25 5.08
CA HIS A 133 -15.76 -0.11 5.16
C HIS A 133 -14.75 -0.41 4.06
N ILE A 134 -13.73 -1.19 4.43
CA ILE A 134 -12.72 -1.76 3.53
C ILE A 134 -12.86 -3.27 3.58
N TYR A 135 -12.92 -3.91 2.41
CA TYR A 135 -12.91 -5.36 2.24
C TYR A 135 -11.50 -5.81 1.93
N LEU A 136 -10.89 -6.55 2.84
CA LEU A 136 -9.49 -6.96 2.79
C LEU A 136 -9.39 -8.47 2.58
N LEU A 137 -8.85 -8.87 1.44
CA LEU A 137 -8.64 -10.27 1.08
C LEU A 137 -7.35 -10.79 1.72
N ASN A 138 -7.48 -11.86 2.50
CA ASN A 138 -6.38 -12.56 3.14
C ASN A 138 -6.05 -13.82 2.37
N GLU A 139 -4.90 -13.84 1.68
CA GLU A 139 -4.54 -14.93 0.77
C GLU A 139 -4.21 -16.23 1.51
N LEU A 140 -3.42 -16.15 2.59
CA LEU A 140 -2.81 -17.35 3.15
C LEU A 140 -3.80 -18.22 3.94
N ASN A 141 -4.83 -17.62 4.54
CA ASN A 141 -5.86 -18.34 5.27
C ASN A 141 -7.22 -18.37 4.54
N SER A 142 -7.29 -17.84 3.31
CA SER A 142 -8.51 -17.85 2.45
C SER A 142 -9.71 -17.17 3.10
N THR A 143 -9.51 -16.03 3.77
CA THR A 143 -10.57 -15.26 4.43
C THR A 143 -10.74 -13.86 3.82
N LEU A 144 -11.87 -13.23 4.11
CA LEU A 144 -12.16 -11.83 3.84
C LEU A 144 -12.42 -11.11 5.17
N SER A 145 -11.62 -10.09 5.45
CA SER A 145 -11.84 -9.20 6.60
C SER A 145 -12.62 -7.97 6.18
N VAL A 146 -13.49 -7.47 7.05
CA VAL A 146 -14.13 -6.16 6.90
C VAL A 146 -13.50 -5.24 7.94
N VAL A 147 -12.96 -4.11 7.50
CA VAL A 147 -12.27 -3.13 8.32
C VAL A 147 -13.00 -1.80 8.23
N ASP A 148 -13.12 -1.10 9.34
CA ASP A 148 -13.58 0.28 9.36
C ASP A 148 -12.40 1.21 9.03
N ALA A 149 -12.56 2.07 8.02
CA ALA A 149 -11.51 2.98 7.57
C ALA A 149 -11.10 4.00 8.64
N ASP A 150 -11.98 4.32 9.59
CA ASP A 150 -11.69 5.21 10.71
C ASP A 150 -10.91 4.54 11.85
N GLY A 151 -10.61 3.24 11.71
CA GLY A 151 -9.74 2.50 12.63
C GLY A 151 -10.47 1.79 13.76
N GLY A 152 -11.78 1.66 13.67
CA GLY A 152 -12.56 0.76 14.53
C GLY A 152 -12.53 -0.67 13.99
N THR A 153 -12.15 -1.65 14.82
CA THR A 153 -12.40 -3.07 14.51
C THR A 153 -13.89 -3.31 14.73
N ILE A 154 -14.60 -3.84 13.72
CA ILE A 154 -15.97 -4.33 13.88
C ILE A 154 -15.94 -5.68 14.60
#